data_3853ee00ac232a64a638953025c473d0
#
_entry.id   3853ee00ac232a64a638953025c473d0
#
_cell.length_a   1.000
_cell.length_b   1.000
_cell.length_c   1.000
_cell.angle_alpha   90.00
_cell.angle_beta   90.00
_cell.angle_gamma   90.00
#
_symmetry.space_group_name_H-M   'P 1'
#
loop_
_entity.id
_entity.type
_entity.pdbx_description
1 polymer ?
#
loop_
_entity_poly.entity_id
_entity_poly.type
_entity_poly.pdbx_seq_one_letter_code
_entity_poly.pdbx_strand_id
1 'polypeptide(L)'
;MVDRSIVAMGERFVVRWMRYKNSYPAQQYIEDLASEKVEARLLALASRIAEHGSLPDGTHGHQLGAPYQELFEFKPFGHRFIAFFDDRNIYLTNGAPKKNKKAQVSDYAVAEKMRKDFFNKKNPTKKGGIK
;
A
#
# COMPACT_ATOMS: atom_id res chain seq x y z
N MET A 1 18.79 8.24 13.72
CA MET A 1 17.72 7.26 14.03
C MET A 1 17.10 6.76 12.74
N VAL A 2 16.84 5.46 12.66
CA VAL A 2 16.30 4.85 11.45
C VAL A 2 14.78 4.84 11.52
N ASP A 3 14.14 5.31 10.44
CA ASP A 3 12.68 5.23 10.32
C ASP A 3 12.30 3.87 9.78
N ARG A 4 11.83 3.00 10.65
CA ARG A 4 11.52 1.61 10.30
C ARG A 4 10.26 1.46 9.48
N SER A 5 9.49 2.53 9.29
CA SER A 5 8.33 2.47 8.43
C SER A 5 8.70 2.55 6.95
N ILE A 6 9.93 2.97 6.63
CA ILE A 6 10.32 3.15 5.24
C ILE A 6 10.65 1.81 4.59
N VAL A 7 9.95 1.52 3.49
CA VAL A 7 10.23 0.35 2.66
C VAL A 7 11.24 0.70 1.58
N ALA A 8 11.05 1.86 0.95
CA ALA A 8 11.95 2.33 -0.12
C ALA A 8 11.82 3.83 -0.25
N MET A 9 12.91 4.46 -0.67
CA MET A 9 12.94 5.91 -0.84
C MET A 9 13.65 6.24 -2.14
N GLY A 10 13.09 7.16 -2.91
CA GLY A 10 13.67 7.56 -4.18
C GLY A 10 13.35 9.01 -4.48
N GLU A 11 13.62 9.40 -5.74
CA GLU A 11 13.44 10.77 -6.19
C GLU A 11 12.00 11.25 -6.12
N ARG A 12 11.06 10.36 -6.42
CA ARG A 12 9.66 10.71 -6.55
C ARG A 12 8.85 10.43 -5.30
N PHE A 13 9.06 9.29 -4.67
CA PHE A 13 8.20 8.83 -3.58
C PHE A 13 9.00 8.19 -2.47
N VAL A 14 8.36 8.11 -1.30
CA VAL A 14 8.80 7.30 -0.17
C VAL A 14 7.72 6.26 0.05
N VAL A 15 8.07 4.99 -0.06
CA VAL A 15 7.11 3.90 0.18
C VAL A 15 7.24 3.46 1.62
N ARG A 16 6.11 3.40 2.32
CA ARG A 16 6.09 3.15 3.76
C ARG A 16 5.12 2.04 4.13
N TRP A 17 5.48 1.30 5.18
CA TRP A 17 4.52 0.45 5.87
C TRP A 17 3.55 1.37 6.60
N MET A 18 2.25 1.14 6.44
CA MET A 18 1.27 1.94 7.14
C MET A 18 0.97 1.36 8.51
N ARG A 19 0.99 2.21 9.53
CA ARG A 19 0.53 1.83 10.86
C ARG A 19 -0.97 2.01 10.95
N TYR A 20 -1.66 1.02 11.49
CA TYR A 20 -3.10 1.09 11.64
C TYR A 20 -3.52 0.37 12.90
N LYS A 21 -4.15 1.09 13.83
CA LYS A 21 -4.61 0.54 15.10
C LYS A 21 -3.51 -0.24 15.82
N ASN A 22 -2.36 0.41 15.98
CA ASN A 22 -1.21 -0.13 16.69
C ASN A 22 -0.56 -1.36 16.06
N SER A 23 -0.79 -1.57 14.76
CA SER A 23 -0.12 -2.64 14.03
C SER A 23 0.30 -2.13 12.66
N TYR A 24 1.04 -2.97 11.94
CA TYR A 24 1.48 -2.68 10.57
C TYR A 24 1.04 -3.86 9.71
N PRO A 25 -0.22 -3.86 9.24
CA PRO A 25 -0.77 -5.06 8.60
C PRO A 25 0.00 -5.58 7.40
N ALA A 26 0.46 -4.68 6.51
CA ALA A 26 1.22 -5.13 5.34
C ALA A 26 2.57 -5.71 5.75
N GLN A 27 3.25 -5.07 6.70
CA GLN A 27 4.52 -5.57 7.19
C GLN A 27 4.34 -6.92 7.88
N GLN A 28 3.29 -7.05 8.68
CA GLN A 28 3.00 -8.31 9.35
C GLN A 28 2.77 -9.42 8.34
N TYR A 29 2.07 -9.10 7.26
CA TYR A 29 1.82 -10.09 6.22
C TYR A 29 3.12 -10.61 5.61
N ILE A 30 4.04 -9.71 5.27
CA ILE A 30 5.28 -10.12 4.63
C ILE A 30 6.16 -10.91 5.61
N GLU A 31 6.15 -10.52 6.89
CA GLU A 31 6.92 -11.24 7.89
C GLU A 31 6.36 -12.64 8.13
N ASP A 32 5.04 -12.76 8.23
CA ASP A 32 4.40 -14.07 8.44
C ASP A 32 4.58 -14.98 7.23
N LEU A 33 4.63 -14.41 6.05
CA LEU A 33 4.84 -15.17 4.82
C LEU A 33 6.23 -15.82 4.81
N ALA A 34 7.20 -15.14 5.39
CA ALA A 34 8.58 -15.63 5.51
C ALA A 34 9.17 -16.09 4.19
N SER A 35 8.92 -15.33 3.11
CA SER A 35 9.44 -15.63 1.78
C SER A 35 10.41 -14.54 1.37
N GLU A 36 11.69 -14.89 1.35
CA GLU A 36 12.72 -13.95 0.89
C GLU A 36 12.51 -13.53 -0.55
N LYS A 37 11.99 -14.44 -1.35
CA LYS A 37 11.74 -14.18 -2.77
C LYS A 37 10.66 -13.11 -2.95
N VAL A 38 9.55 -13.23 -2.23
CA VAL A 38 8.46 -12.27 -2.31
C VAL A 38 8.89 -10.93 -1.73
N GLU A 39 9.58 -10.97 -0.61
CA GLU A 39 10.06 -9.75 0.03
C GLU A 39 11.01 -8.98 -0.90
N ALA A 40 11.98 -9.68 -1.50
CA ALA A 40 12.92 -9.05 -2.40
C ALA A 40 12.21 -8.44 -3.60
N ARG A 41 11.20 -9.12 -4.12
CA ARG A 41 10.44 -8.60 -5.25
C ARG A 41 9.64 -7.37 -4.87
N LEU A 42 9.00 -7.40 -3.71
CA LEU A 42 8.26 -6.22 -3.23
C LEU A 42 9.19 -5.04 -3.08
N LEU A 43 10.36 -5.24 -2.47
CA LEU A 43 11.32 -4.16 -2.30
C LEU A 43 11.79 -3.60 -3.64
N ALA A 44 12.01 -4.47 -4.63
CA ALA A 44 12.41 -4.03 -5.95
C ALA A 44 11.33 -3.18 -6.61
N LEU A 45 10.08 -3.61 -6.51
CA LEU A 45 8.96 -2.85 -7.09
C LEU A 45 8.76 -1.52 -6.37
N ALA A 46 8.86 -1.54 -5.05
CA ALA A 46 8.74 -0.31 -4.25
C ALA A 46 9.85 0.67 -4.59
N SER A 47 11.09 0.17 -4.73
CA SER A 47 12.21 1.03 -5.09
C SER A 47 12.03 1.65 -6.47
N ARG A 48 11.51 0.88 -7.40
CA ARG A 48 11.31 1.38 -8.75
C ARG A 48 10.27 2.49 -8.79
N ILE A 49 9.14 2.31 -8.13
CA ILE A 49 8.12 3.36 -8.12
C ILE A 49 8.60 4.58 -7.33
N ALA A 50 9.35 4.35 -6.25
CA ALA A 50 9.91 5.46 -5.47
C ALA A 50 10.84 6.32 -6.32
N GLU A 51 11.65 5.70 -7.16
CA GLU A 51 12.62 6.42 -7.98
C GLU A 51 12.01 7.01 -9.23
N HIS A 52 11.19 6.26 -9.94
CA HIS A 52 10.70 6.64 -11.26
C HIS A 52 9.25 7.10 -11.30
N GLY A 53 8.49 6.89 -10.25
CA GLY A 53 7.12 7.34 -10.17
C GLY A 53 6.09 6.39 -10.76
N SER A 54 6.53 5.31 -11.40
CA SER A 54 5.61 4.36 -12.02
C SER A 54 6.29 3.02 -12.18
N LEU A 55 5.50 2.00 -12.47
CA LEU A 55 6.00 0.67 -12.79
C LEU A 55 5.85 0.46 -14.30
N PRO A 56 6.68 -0.43 -14.90
CA PRO A 56 6.72 -0.55 -16.37
C PRO A 56 5.43 -1.07 -16.97
N ASP A 57 4.68 -1.90 -16.27
CA ASP A 57 3.44 -2.43 -16.81
C ASP A 57 2.54 -2.94 -15.70
N GLY A 58 1.31 -3.33 -16.06
CA GLY A 58 0.31 -3.75 -15.10
C GLY A 58 0.56 -5.11 -14.46
N THR A 59 1.53 -5.88 -14.97
CA THR A 59 1.80 -7.19 -14.38
C THR A 59 2.51 -7.08 -13.04
N HIS A 60 3.19 -5.97 -12.80
CA HIS A 60 3.94 -5.76 -11.55
C HIS A 60 3.20 -4.87 -10.57
N GLY A 61 2.23 -4.11 -11.05
CA GLY A 61 1.42 -3.25 -10.21
C GLY A 61 0.60 -2.30 -11.06
N HIS A 62 -0.50 -1.83 -10.50
CA HIS A 62 -1.36 -0.90 -11.20
C HIS A 62 -2.36 -0.25 -10.27
N GLN A 63 -2.93 0.86 -10.75
CA GLN A 63 -4.00 1.53 -10.04
C GLN A 63 -5.29 0.74 -10.23
N LEU A 64 -6.08 0.63 -9.16
CA LEU A 64 -7.32 -0.13 -9.23
C LEU A 64 -8.42 0.69 -9.88
N GLY A 65 -9.42 -0.02 -10.41
CA GLY A 65 -10.60 0.63 -11.00
C GLY A 65 -11.65 0.92 -9.96
N ALA A 66 -12.71 1.63 -10.40
CA ALA A 66 -13.81 2.00 -9.52
C ALA A 66 -14.43 0.76 -8.87
N PRO A 67 -14.87 0.85 -7.62
CA PRO A 67 -14.90 2.03 -6.77
C PRO A 67 -13.62 2.27 -5.96
N TYR A 68 -12.52 1.58 -6.30
CA TYR A 68 -11.28 1.65 -5.54
C TYR A 68 -10.18 2.40 -6.29
N GLN A 69 -10.57 3.38 -7.10
CA GLN A 69 -9.62 4.09 -7.96
C GLN A 69 -8.56 4.88 -7.21
N GLU A 70 -8.72 5.07 -5.90
CA GLU A 70 -7.70 5.75 -5.10
C GLU A 70 -6.63 4.80 -4.59
N LEU A 71 -6.78 3.51 -4.87
CA LEU A 71 -5.84 2.51 -4.42
C LEU A 71 -4.92 2.05 -5.54
N PHE A 72 -3.72 1.63 -5.15
CA PHE A 72 -2.74 1.06 -6.05
C PHE A 72 -2.36 -0.32 -5.52
N GLU A 73 -1.96 -1.22 -6.42
CA GLU A 73 -1.66 -2.58 -6.03
C GLU A 73 -0.30 -2.99 -6.56
N PHE A 74 0.59 -3.45 -5.67
CA PHE A 74 1.83 -4.10 -6.06
C PHE A 74 1.58 -5.60 -6.14
N LYS A 75 2.19 -6.26 -7.14
CA LYS A 75 1.92 -7.68 -7.41
C LYS A 75 3.19 -8.52 -7.42
N PRO A 76 3.89 -8.66 -6.26
CA PRO A 76 5.08 -9.49 -6.21
C PRO A 76 4.68 -10.97 -6.23
N PHE A 77 4.89 -11.61 -7.37
CA PHE A 77 4.58 -13.02 -7.62
C PHE A 77 3.10 -13.29 -7.32
N GLY A 78 2.77 -14.24 -6.51
CA GLY A 78 1.38 -14.60 -6.24
C GLY A 78 0.71 -13.81 -5.11
N HIS A 79 1.24 -12.64 -4.79
CA HIS A 79 0.74 -11.86 -3.67
C HIS A 79 0.34 -10.46 -4.09
N ARG A 80 -0.47 -9.81 -3.26
CA ARG A 80 -0.95 -8.45 -3.52
C ARG A 80 -0.67 -7.58 -2.31
N PHE A 81 -0.09 -6.40 -2.54
CA PHE A 81 0.11 -5.39 -1.49
C PHE A 81 -0.57 -4.13 -1.95
N ILE A 82 -1.57 -3.71 -1.19
CA ILE A 82 -2.41 -2.58 -1.57
C ILE A 82 -1.86 -1.32 -0.92
N ALA A 83 -2.00 -0.21 -1.62
CA ALA A 83 -1.40 1.04 -1.17
C ALA A 83 -2.23 2.23 -1.62
N PHE A 84 -1.97 3.38 -1.01
CA PHE A 84 -2.53 4.63 -1.49
C PHE A 84 -1.46 5.72 -1.42
N PHE A 85 -1.70 6.78 -2.18
CA PHE A 85 -0.77 7.90 -2.25
C PHE A 85 -1.23 9.05 -1.37
N ASP A 86 -0.29 9.67 -0.68
CA ASP A 86 -0.50 10.92 0.02
C ASP A 86 0.73 11.78 -0.21
N ASP A 87 0.60 12.75 -1.13
CA ASP A 87 1.70 13.62 -1.50
C ASP A 87 2.90 12.77 -1.99
N ARG A 88 4.05 12.85 -1.35
CA ARG A 88 5.21 12.06 -1.75
C ARG A 88 5.27 10.69 -1.08
N ASN A 89 4.29 10.35 -0.29
CA ASN A 89 4.27 9.08 0.41
C ASN A 89 3.34 8.08 -0.25
N ILE A 90 3.78 6.83 -0.28
CA ILE A 90 2.94 5.71 -0.69
C ILE A 90 2.85 4.79 0.52
N TYR A 91 1.64 4.61 1.04
CA TYR A 91 1.43 3.80 2.24
C TYR A 91 0.92 2.41 1.86
N LEU A 92 1.66 1.39 2.25
CA LEU A 92 1.23 0.01 2.06
C LEU A 92 0.25 -0.34 3.18
N THR A 93 -0.99 -0.58 2.81
CA THR A 93 -2.05 -0.80 3.79
C THR A 93 -2.09 -2.23 4.29
N ASN A 94 -2.25 -3.19 3.39
CA ASN A 94 -2.36 -4.60 3.75
C ASN A 94 -1.85 -5.46 2.62
N GLY A 95 -1.56 -6.71 2.96
CA GLY A 95 -1.13 -7.70 1.99
C GLY A 95 -2.05 -8.89 2.02
N ALA A 96 -2.09 -9.64 0.92
CA ALA A 96 -2.92 -10.82 0.81
C ALA A 96 -2.42 -11.70 -0.33
N PRO A 97 -2.72 -13.00 -0.29
CA PRO A 97 -2.42 -13.85 -1.45
C PRO A 97 -3.37 -13.51 -2.58
N LYS A 98 -2.94 -13.82 -3.81
CA LYS A 98 -3.81 -13.64 -4.96
C LYS A 98 -5.04 -14.53 -4.79
N LYS A 99 -6.20 -13.97 -5.06
CA LYS A 99 -7.49 -14.66 -4.95
C LYS A 99 -8.29 -14.39 -6.21
N ASN A 100 -9.46 -15.03 -6.33
CA ASN A 100 -10.36 -14.64 -7.39
C ASN A 100 -10.87 -13.22 -7.13
N LYS A 101 -11.43 -12.62 -8.17
CA LYS A 101 -11.86 -11.22 -8.10
C LYS A 101 -12.78 -10.94 -6.91
N LYS A 102 -13.76 -11.82 -6.72
CA LYS A 102 -14.75 -11.62 -5.68
C LYS A 102 -14.11 -11.60 -4.29
N ALA A 103 -13.18 -12.52 -4.05
CA ALA A 103 -12.51 -12.58 -2.74
C ALA A 103 -11.58 -11.39 -2.53
N GLN A 104 -10.95 -10.90 -3.60
CA GLN A 104 -10.05 -9.77 -3.47
C GLN A 104 -10.76 -8.47 -3.12
N VAL A 105 -12.03 -8.35 -3.44
CA VAL A 105 -12.80 -7.14 -3.12
C VAL A 105 -12.79 -6.85 -1.62
N SER A 106 -12.80 -7.91 -0.79
CA SER A 106 -12.75 -7.67 0.66
C SER A 106 -11.42 -7.07 1.09
N ASP A 107 -10.33 -7.45 0.44
CA ASP A 107 -9.02 -6.86 0.75
C ASP A 107 -8.99 -5.38 0.34
N TYR A 108 -9.58 -5.05 -0.79
CA TYR A 108 -9.65 -3.67 -1.25
C TYR A 108 -10.52 -2.82 -0.32
N ALA A 109 -11.61 -3.40 0.18
CA ALA A 109 -12.48 -2.67 1.11
C ALA A 109 -11.74 -2.34 2.41
N VAL A 110 -10.92 -3.26 2.92
CA VAL A 110 -10.10 -3.01 4.09
C VAL A 110 -9.11 -1.86 3.82
N ALA A 111 -8.44 -1.92 2.68
CA ALA A 111 -7.47 -0.88 2.31
C ALA A 111 -8.15 0.49 2.18
N GLU A 112 -9.33 0.52 1.57
CA GLU A 112 -10.05 1.78 1.40
C GLU A 112 -10.48 2.36 2.74
N LYS A 113 -10.91 1.51 3.66
CA LYS A 113 -11.24 1.99 5.00
C LYS A 113 -10.02 2.58 5.69
N MET A 114 -8.88 1.90 5.58
CA MET A 114 -7.64 2.42 6.17
C MET A 114 -7.29 3.77 5.57
N ARG A 115 -7.42 3.92 4.25
CA ARG A 115 -7.14 5.18 3.58
C ARG A 115 -8.06 6.30 4.08
N LYS A 116 -9.36 6.01 4.16
CA LYS A 116 -10.33 7.01 4.64
C LYS A 116 -10.06 7.40 6.09
N ASP A 117 -9.75 6.43 6.93
CA ASP A 117 -9.42 6.72 8.32
C ASP A 117 -8.16 7.59 8.42
N PHE A 118 -7.17 7.29 7.57
CA PHE A 118 -5.94 8.08 7.55
C PHE A 118 -6.23 9.55 7.24
N PHE A 119 -7.01 9.80 6.19
CA PHE A 119 -7.29 11.18 5.80
C PHE A 119 -8.23 11.88 6.77
N ASN A 120 -9.16 11.16 7.36
CA ASN A 120 -10.02 11.74 8.38
C ASN A 120 -9.21 12.17 9.60
N LYS A 121 -8.23 11.38 9.99
CA LYS A 121 -7.38 11.72 11.10
C LYS A 121 -6.45 12.88 10.77
N LYS A 122 -5.95 12.91 9.56
CA LYS A 122 -5.05 13.94 9.10
C LYS A 122 -5.76 15.29 9.00
N ASN A 123 -7.05 15.29 8.62
CA ASN A 123 -7.83 16.50 8.43
C ASN A 123 -9.09 16.50 9.30
N PRO A 124 -8.94 16.42 10.62
CA PRO A 124 -10.12 16.33 11.49
C PRO A 124 -11.00 17.57 11.44
N THR A 125 -10.40 18.74 11.26
CA THR A 125 -11.15 19.99 11.18
C THR A 125 -12.10 19.99 9.99
N LYS A 126 -11.62 19.52 8.86
CA LYS A 126 -12.44 19.42 7.66
C LYS A 126 -13.64 18.53 7.89
N LYS A 127 -13.43 17.41 8.54
CA LYS A 127 -14.50 16.49 8.85
C LYS A 127 -15.50 17.11 9.82
N GLY A 128 -15.00 17.77 10.84
CA GLY A 128 -15.86 18.38 11.84
C GLY A 128 -16.60 19.59 11.31
N GLY A 129 -16.05 20.27 10.35
CA GLY A 129 -16.63 21.48 9.81
C GLY A 129 -17.89 21.28 9.00
N ILE A 130 -18.25 20.06 8.77
CA ILE A 130 -19.40 19.77 7.94
C ILE A 130 -20.72 20.00 8.64
N LYS A 131 -20.67 20.21 9.88
CA LYS A 131 -21.89 20.35 10.66
C LYS A 131 -22.83 21.36 10.07
#